data_4618f3e7b0336c16a59768c1d0431f4e
#
_entry.id   4618f3e7b0336c16a59768c1d0431f4e
#
_cell.length_a   1.000
_cell.length_b   1.000
_cell.length_c   1.000
_cell.angle_alpha   90.00
_cell.angle_beta   90.00
_cell.angle_gamma   90.00
#
_symmetry.space_group_name_H-M   'P 1'
#
loop_
_entity.id
_entity.type
_entity.pdbx_description
1 polymer ?
#
loop_
_entity_poly.entity_id
_entity_poly.type
_entity_poly.pdbx_seq_one_letter_code
_entity_poly.pdbx_strand_id
1 'polypeptide(L)'
;MGVGRFTDEYPRPSVTADAVVITKGADPKVLLIERGNEPFKGCWAFPGGFMDMDETAEQCAIRELREETGLELTDCRQIGAYSEVDRDPRGRTVSVAYLFEVEDVLEVKAQDDAARAAWWPLNALPDLAFDHARILSDALM
;
A
#
# COMPACT_ATOMS: atom_id res chain seq x y z
N MET A 1 -12.91 3.11 8.33
CA MET A 1 -13.79 3.11 7.17
C MET A 1 -14.95 4.06 7.37
N GLY A 2 -15.27 4.85 6.38
CA GLY A 2 -16.38 5.77 6.45
C GLY A 2 -17.70 5.06 6.74
N VAL A 3 -18.63 5.72 7.39
CA VAL A 3 -19.95 5.21 7.71
C VAL A 3 -20.99 5.86 6.81
N GLY A 4 -22.07 5.15 6.56
CA GLY A 4 -23.15 5.61 5.70
C GLY A 4 -22.97 5.17 4.27
N ARG A 5 -23.93 5.53 3.46
CA ARG A 5 -23.96 5.18 2.04
C ARG A 5 -23.92 6.44 1.18
N PHE A 6 -23.20 6.32 0.08
CA PHE A 6 -23.13 7.37 -0.91
C PHE A 6 -23.66 6.82 -2.24
N THR A 7 -24.63 7.50 -2.82
CA THR A 7 -25.23 7.13 -4.11
C THR A 7 -24.98 8.26 -5.09
N ASP A 8 -24.30 7.93 -6.17
CA ASP A 8 -23.93 8.91 -7.18
C ASP A 8 -24.75 8.70 -8.44
N GLU A 9 -25.07 9.80 -9.10
CA GLU A 9 -25.76 9.78 -10.39
C GLU A 9 -24.84 9.20 -11.48
N TYR A 10 -23.52 9.39 -11.32
CA TYR A 10 -22.54 8.92 -12.30
C TYR A 10 -21.56 7.96 -11.63
N PRO A 11 -21.02 6.99 -12.39
CA PRO A 11 -19.97 6.12 -11.86
C PRO A 11 -18.75 6.94 -11.41
N ARG A 12 -18.14 6.51 -10.30
CA ARG A 12 -16.96 7.16 -9.77
C ARG A 12 -15.88 6.12 -9.49
N PRO A 13 -14.61 6.42 -9.82
CA PRO A 13 -13.53 5.53 -9.45
C PRO A 13 -13.30 5.58 -7.94
N SER A 14 -12.78 4.50 -7.41
CA SER A 14 -12.29 4.45 -6.03
C SER A 14 -10.85 4.95 -5.97
N VAL A 15 -10.46 5.48 -4.82
CA VAL A 15 -9.07 5.88 -4.58
C VAL A 15 -8.50 5.06 -3.43
N THR A 16 -7.33 4.49 -3.66
CA THR A 16 -6.55 3.82 -2.60
C THR A 16 -5.24 4.55 -2.41
N ALA A 17 -4.61 4.34 -1.26
CA ALA A 17 -3.26 4.83 -1.01
C ALA A 17 -2.40 3.69 -0.50
N ASP A 18 -1.15 3.65 -0.95
CA ASP A 18 -0.20 2.62 -0.60
C ASP A 18 1.03 3.20 0.07
N ALA A 19 1.53 2.49 1.09
CA ALA A 19 2.73 2.86 1.81
C ALA A 19 3.90 1.99 1.37
N VAL A 20 4.87 2.58 0.70
CA VAL A 20 6.10 1.90 0.28
C VAL A 20 7.17 2.26 1.31
N VAL A 21 7.49 1.33 2.21
CA VAL A 21 8.44 1.56 3.29
C VAL A 21 9.73 0.82 2.97
N ILE A 22 10.81 1.57 2.79
CA ILE A 22 12.10 1.04 2.35
C ILE A 22 13.19 1.44 3.34
N THR A 23 14.05 0.47 3.72
CA THR A 23 15.22 0.76 4.54
C THR A 23 16.33 1.34 3.69
N LYS A 24 17.13 2.23 4.28
CA LYS A 24 18.34 2.79 3.66
C LYS A 24 19.51 1.82 3.82
N GLY A 25 20.58 2.07 3.07
CA GLY A 25 21.81 1.30 3.22
C GLY A 25 22.10 0.36 2.07
N ALA A 26 23.09 -0.53 2.26
CA ALA A 26 23.61 -1.37 1.19
C ALA A 26 22.69 -2.54 0.83
N ASP A 27 21.91 -3.01 1.80
CA ASP A 27 20.97 -4.13 1.62
C ASP A 27 19.54 -3.67 1.90
N PRO A 28 18.96 -2.83 1.01
CA PRO A 28 17.63 -2.29 1.30
C PRO A 28 16.54 -3.36 1.28
N LYS A 29 15.59 -3.18 2.18
CA LYS A 29 14.42 -4.06 2.31
C LYS A 29 13.15 -3.24 2.22
N VAL A 30 12.10 -3.87 1.73
CA VAL A 30 10.77 -3.26 1.64
C VAL A 30 9.79 -4.02 2.52
N LEU A 31 8.91 -3.27 3.18
CA LEU A 31 7.86 -3.85 4.00
C LEU A 31 6.68 -4.25 3.13
N LEU A 32 6.29 -5.51 3.22
CA LEU A 32 5.14 -6.03 2.48
C LEU A 32 4.21 -6.78 3.43
N ILE A 33 2.94 -6.85 3.05
CA ILE A 33 1.95 -7.69 3.71
C ILE A 33 1.49 -8.78 2.74
N GLU A 34 1.18 -9.95 3.28
CA GLU A 34 0.58 -11.02 2.49
C GLU A 34 -0.93 -10.84 2.48
N ARG A 35 -1.52 -10.85 1.30
CA ARG A 35 -2.97 -10.70 1.17
C ARG A 35 -3.69 -11.96 1.68
N GLY A 36 -4.62 -11.78 2.60
CA GLY A 36 -5.42 -12.86 3.15
C GLY A 36 -6.71 -13.14 2.38
N ASN A 37 -7.07 -12.26 1.43
CA ASN A 37 -8.33 -12.34 0.69
C ASN A 37 -8.10 -12.13 -0.80
N GLU A 38 -9.05 -12.64 -1.62
CA GLU A 38 -9.04 -12.33 -3.04
C GLU A 38 -9.39 -10.85 -3.28
N PRO A 39 -8.92 -10.23 -4.37
CA PRO A 39 -8.04 -10.78 -5.39
C PRO A 39 -6.60 -10.91 -4.91
N PHE A 40 -5.82 -11.72 -5.60
CA PHE A 40 -4.39 -11.94 -5.31
C PHE A 40 -4.10 -12.52 -3.92
N LYS A 41 -5.01 -13.34 -3.39
CA LYS A 41 -4.77 -14.02 -2.12
C LYS A 41 -3.45 -14.79 -2.16
N GLY A 42 -2.63 -14.61 -1.13
CA GLY A 42 -1.32 -15.24 -1.04
C GLY A 42 -0.19 -14.44 -1.69
N CYS A 43 -0.50 -13.48 -2.55
CA CYS A 43 0.50 -12.55 -3.06
C CYS A 43 0.78 -11.47 -2.02
N TRP A 44 1.92 -10.81 -2.17
CA TRP A 44 2.34 -9.75 -1.25
C TRP A 44 2.08 -8.39 -1.86
N ALA A 45 1.82 -7.41 -1.01
CA ALA A 45 1.44 -6.07 -1.42
C ALA A 45 1.98 -5.05 -0.44
N PHE A 46 2.02 -3.79 -0.86
CA PHE A 46 2.26 -2.70 0.09
C PHE A 46 1.09 -2.59 1.06
N PRO A 47 1.35 -2.22 2.31
CA PRO A 47 0.26 -1.78 3.18
C PRO A 47 -0.51 -0.66 2.51
N GLY A 48 -1.83 -0.72 2.55
CA GLY A 48 -2.65 0.27 1.87
C GLY A 48 -4.11 -0.14 1.85
N GLY A 49 -4.96 0.76 1.38
CA GLY A 49 -6.37 0.51 1.30
C GLY A 49 -7.13 1.72 0.79
N PHE A 50 -8.45 1.63 0.87
CA PHE A 50 -9.34 2.67 0.33
C PHE A 50 -9.33 3.91 1.21
N MET A 51 -9.26 5.07 0.54
CA MET A 51 -9.30 6.36 1.21
C MET A 51 -10.71 6.61 1.76
N ASP A 52 -10.76 7.06 3.02
CA ASP A 52 -12.00 7.50 3.64
C ASP A 52 -12.37 8.90 3.14
N MET A 53 -13.66 9.24 3.29
CA MET A 53 -14.18 10.50 2.75
C MET A 53 -13.61 11.74 3.44
N ASP A 54 -13.09 11.59 4.64
CA ASP A 54 -12.60 12.70 5.46
C ASP A 54 -11.08 12.73 5.64
N GLU A 55 -10.35 12.04 4.76
CA GLU A 55 -8.89 12.02 4.83
C GLU A 55 -8.25 12.28 3.47
N THR A 56 -7.03 12.79 3.48
CA THR A 56 -6.21 12.90 2.28
C THR A 56 -5.62 11.54 1.92
N ALA A 57 -5.12 11.40 0.69
CA ALA A 57 -4.44 10.16 0.28
C ALA A 57 -3.20 9.90 1.15
N GLU A 58 -2.44 10.93 1.51
CA GLU A 58 -1.30 10.77 2.41
C GLU A 58 -1.74 10.27 3.79
N GLN A 59 -2.79 10.85 4.36
CA GLN A 59 -3.34 10.39 5.64
C GLN A 59 -3.83 8.95 5.55
N CYS A 60 -4.40 8.56 4.42
CA CYS A 60 -4.83 7.18 4.18
C CYS A 60 -3.64 6.22 4.21
N ALA A 61 -2.54 6.55 3.53
CA ALA A 61 -1.35 5.69 3.54
C ALA A 61 -0.80 5.53 4.97
N ILE A 62 -0.74 6.62 5.72
CA ILE A 62 -0.26 6.61 7.11
C ILE A 62 -1.17 5.74 7.98
N ARG A 63 -2.48 5.90 7.85
CA ARG A 63 -3.46 5.14 8.63
C ARG A 63 -3.42 3.66 8.31
N GLU A 64 -3.42 3.30 7.02
CA GLU A 64 -3.39 1.91 6.59
C GLU A 64 -2.09 1.21 7.01
N LEU A 65 -0.96 1.91 6.92
CA LEU A 65 0.31 1.37 7.40
C LEU A 65 0.22 1.00 8.89
N ARG A 66 -0.33 1.89 9.70
CA ARG A 66 -0.50 1.63 11.13
C ARG A 66 -1.47 0.48 11.39
N GLU A 67 -2.60 0.48 10.70
CA GLU A 67 -3.64 -0.54 10.91
C GLU A 67 -3.17 -1.94 10.52
N GLU A 68 -2.38 -2.06 9.46
CA GLU A 68 -1.98 -3.36 8.95
C GLU A 68 -0.66 -3.87 9.52
N THR A 69 0.23 -3.00 9.98
CA THR A 69 1.57 -3.40 10.44
C THR A 69 1.94 -2.88 11.82
N GLY A 70 1.19 -1.95 12.36
CA GLY A 70 1.50 -1.32 13.64
C GLY A 70 2.52 -0.18 13.56
N LEU A 71 3.09 0.09 12.38
CA LEU A 71 4.07 1.16 12.25
C LEU A 71 3.41 2.54 12.21
N GLU A 72 3.91 3.44 13.03
CA GLU A 72 3.47 4.85 13.05
C GLU A 72 4.56 5.72 12.45
N LEU A 73 4.49 5.91 11.14
CA LEU A 73 5.41 6.76 10.40
C LEU A 73 4.61 7.86 9.71
N THR A 74 5.13 9.08 9.70
CA THR A 74 4.43 10.23 9.12
C THR A 74 5.24 10.97 8.07
N ASP A 75 6.55 10.75 8.00
CA ASP A 75 7.43 11.43 7.05
C ASP A 75 7.48 10.63 5.74
N CYS A 76 6.86 11.17 4.71
CA CYS A 76 6.77 10.48 3.42
C CYS A 76 6.68 11.49 2.28
N ARG A 77 6.92 10.98 1.06
CA ARG A 77 6.70 11.77 -0.15
C ARG A 77 5.92 10.96 -1.18
N GLN A 78 5.12 11.63 -1.97
CA GLN A 78 4.35 10.98 -3.02
C GLN A 78 5.28 10.47 -4.11
N ILE A 79 5.11 9.19 -4.46
CA ILE A 79 5.81 8.58 -5.59
C ILE A 79 5.08 8.90 -6.88
N GLY A 80 3.77 8.70 -6.91
CA GLY A 80 2.95 8.94 -8.07
C GLY A 80 1.53 8.43 -7.89
N ALA A 81 0.74 8.62 -8.92
CA ALA A 81 -0.62 8.10 -9.02
C ALA A 81 -0.66 7.06 -10.13
N TYR A 82 -1.38 5.98 -9.88
CA TYR A 82 -1.45 4.83 -10.79
C TYR A 82 -2.90 4.62 -11.18
N SER A 83 -3.19 4.81 -12.47
CA SER A 83 -4.56 4.91 -12.95
C SER A 83 -4.82 4.07 -14.21
N GLU A 84 -4.00 3.06 -14.48
CA GLU A 84 -4.29 2.16 -15.60
C GLU A 84 -5.67 1.53 -15.42
N VAL A 85 -6.43 1.43 -16.50
CA VAL A 85 -7.85 1.09 -16.40
C VAL A 85 -8.09 -0.25 -15.74
N ASP A 86 -7.27 -1.27 -16.05
CA ASP A 86 -7.46 -2.64 -15.60
C ASP A 86 -6.53 -3.05 -14.46
N ARG A 87 -5.93 -2.09 -13.75
CA ARG A 87 -4.95 -2.38 -12.71
C ARG A 87 -5.53 -3.14 -11.51
N ASP A 88 -6.81 -3.01 -11.25
CA ASP A 88 -7.51 -3.66 -10.13
C ASP A 88 -8.73 -4.40 -10.66
N PRO A 89 -8.81 -5.74 -10.52
CA PRO A 89 -9.95 -6.50 -11.05
C PRO A 89 -11.27 -6.22 -10.33
N ARG A 90 -11.24 -5.61 -9.14
CA ARG A 90 -12.46 -5.30 -8.40
C ARG A 90 -13.24 -4.15 -9.02
N GLY A 91 -12.57 -3.26 -9.76
CA GLY A 91 -13.23 -2.11 -10.39
C GLY A 91 -12.23 -1.02 -10.71
N ARG A 92 -12.76 0.13 -11.13
CA ARG A 92 -11.96 1.29 -11.51
C ARG A 92 -11.35 1.91 -10.27
N THR A 93 -10.05 1.75 -10.10
CA THR A 93 -9.34 2.18 -8.90
C THR A 93 -8.07 2.94 -9.26
N VAL A 94 -7.90 4.10 -8.65
CA VAL A 94 -6.69 4.90 -8.76
C VAL A 94 -5.94 4.79 -7.43
N SER A 95 -4.66 4.42 -7.47
CA SER A 95 -3.82 4.35 -6.27
C SER A 95 -2.82 5.49 -6.25
N VAL A 96 -2.65 6.09 -5.09
CA VAL A 96 -1.59 7.08 -4.85
C VAL A 96 -0.59 6.44 -3.90
N ALA A 97 0.68 6.38 -4.32
CA ALA A 97 1.73 5.70 -3.56
C ALA A 97 2.65 6.71 -2.89
N TYR A 98 3.05 6.38 -1.65
CA TYR A 98 3.92 7.22 -0.82
C TYR A 98 5.14 6.45 -0.36
N LEU A 99 6.30 7.08 -0.44
CA LEU A 99 7.56 6.49 0.01
C LEU A 99 7.88 6.95 1.43
N PHE A 100 8.09 5.97 2.31
CA PHE A 100 8.59 6.16 3.67
C PHE A 100 9.98 5.54 3.74
N GLU A 101 10.98 6.32 4.07
CA GLU A 101 12.35 5.81 4.21
C GLU A 101 12.70 5.69 5.68
N VAL A 102 13.23 4.53 6.08
CA VAL A 102 13.63 4.25 7.47
C VAL A 102 15.09 3.79 7.48
N GLU A 103 15.77 3.98 8.62
CA GLU A 103 17.19 3.62 8.72
C GLU A 103 17.40 2.11 8.72
N ASP A 104 16.52 1.36 9.37
CA ASP A 104 16.65 -0.09 9.51
C ASP A 104 15.27 -0.72 9.65
N VAL A 105 15.20 -2.05 9.58
CA VAL A 105 13.95 -2.76 9.81
C VAL A 105 13.40 -2.44 11.18
N LEU A 106 12.09 -2.28 11.24
CA LEU A 106 11.35 -2.00 12.46
C LEU A 106 10.46 -3.20 12.75
N GLU A 107 10.14 -3.40 14.03
CA GLU A 107 9.25 -4.47 14.42
C GLU A 107 7.86 -4.21 13.84
N VAL A 108 7.31 -5.22 13.17
CA VAL A 108 5.97 -5.14 12.57
C VAL A 108 5.15 -6.35 13.01
N LYS A 109 3.83 -6.17 12.99
CA LYS A 109 2.90 -7.24 13.35
C LYS A 109 1.70 -7.15 12.41
N ALA A 110 1.42 -8.26 11.71
CA ALA A 110 0.25 -8.31 10.82
C ALA A 110 -1.02 -8.08 11.60
N GLN A 111 -1.85 -7.16 11.13
CA GLN A 111 -3.12 -6.77 11.74
C GLN A 111 -4.17 -6.63 10.64
N ASP A 112 -5.43 -6.49 11.04
CA ASP A 112 -6.57 -6.35 10.14
C ASP A 112 -6.59 -7.49 9.09
N ASP A 113 -6.68 -7.16 7.81
CA ASP A 113 -6.80 -8.12 6.72
C ASP A 113 -5.47 -8.71 6.26
N ALA A 114 -4.35 -8.30 6.84
CA ALA A 114 -3.05 -8.83 6.49
C ALA A 114 -2.83 -10.19 7.14
N ALA A 115 -2.55 -11.21 6.33
CA ALA A 115 -2.25 -12.54 6.86
C ALA A 115 -0.86 -12.60 7.50
N ARG A 116 0.11 -11.91 6.90
CA ARG A 116 1.48 -11.77 7.42
C ARG A 116 2.02 -10.41 7.04
N ALA A 117 3.01 -9.94 7.81
CA ALA A 117 3.78 -8.74 7.48
C ALA A 117 5.26 -9.08 7.61
N ALA A 118 6.08 -8.67 6.64
CA ALA A 118 7.50 -8.99 6.65
C ALA A 118 8.29 -8.02 5.80
N TRP A 119 9.58 -7.90 6.13
CA TRP A 119 10.55 -7.17 5.35
C TRP A 119 11.20 -8.10 4.34
N TRP A 120 11.22 -7.68 3.07
CA TRP A 120 11.77 -8.47 1.98
C TRP A 120 12.96 -7.77 1.36
N PRO A 121 14.08 -8.49 1.12
CA PRO A 121 15.19 -7.90 0.37
C PRO A 121 14.74 -7.50 -1.02
N LEU A 122 15.21 -6.35 -1.51
CA LEU A 122 14.82 -5.89 -2.85
C LEU A 122 15.33 -6.81 -3.96
N ASN A 123 16.37 -7.60 -3.68
CA ASN A 123 16.91 -8.57 -4.66
C ASN A 123 16.29 -9.96 -4.54
N ALA A 124 15.30 -10.16 -3.68
CA ALA A 124 14.68 -11.46 -3.47
C ALA A 124 13.20 -11.28 -3.08
N LEU A 125 12.43 -10.64 -3.97
CA LEU A 125 11.04 -10.28 -3.71
C LEU A 125 10.10 -11.48 -3.94
N PRO A 126 8.99 -11.55 -3.20
CA PRO A 126 7.92 -12.51 -3.48
C PRO A 126 7.07 -12.02 -4.68
N ASP A 127 6.06 -12.80 -5.05
CA ASP A 127 5.07 -12.37 -6.04
C ASP A 127 4.26 -11.21 -5.48
N LEU A 128 4.24 -10.11 -6.22
CA LEU A 128 3.54 -8.89 -5.82
C LEU A 128 2.17 -8.82 -6.49
N ALA A 129 1.18 -8.35 -5.72
CA ALA A 129 -0.18 -8.16 -6.18
C ALA A 129 -0.31 -6.91 -7.06
N PHE A 130 -1.38 -6.86 -7.86
CA PHE A 130 -1.73 -5.69 -8.68
C PHE A 130 -0.54 -5.25 -9.54
N ASP A 131 -0.30 -3.95 -9.62
CA ASP A 131 0.84 -3.35 -10.32
C ASP A 131 1.92 -2.88 -9.32
N HIS A 132 1.98 -3.51 -8.15
CA HIS A 132 2.91 -3.09 -7.10
C HIS A 132 4.38 -3.24 -7.51
N ALA A 133 4.70 -4.17 -8.41
CA ALA A 133 6.06 -4.28 -8.95
C ALA A 133 6.48 -2.99 -9.68
N ARG A 134 5.56 -2.39 -10.44
CA ARG A 134 5.80 -1.11 -11.12
C ARG A 134 5.95 0.03 -10.13
N ILE A 135 5.09 0.07 -9.12
CA ILE A 135 5.16 1.10 -8.07
C ILE A 135 6.51 1.03 -7.37
N LEU A 136 6.97 -0.17 -7.02
CA LEU A 136 8.27 -0.35 -6.38
C LEU A 136 9.40 0.12 -7.26
N SER A 137 9.38 -0.21 -8.55
CA SER A 137 10.38 0.24 -9.50
C SER A 137 10.45 1.76 -9.55
N ASP A 138 9.31 2.43 -9.56
CA ASP A 138 9.25 3.90 -9.56
C ASP A 138 9.78 4.47 -8.24
N ALA A 139 9.51 3.81 -7.13
CA ALA A 139 9.98 4.26 -5.81
C ALA A 139 11.52 4.24 -5.70
N LEU A 140 12.17 3.38 -6.47
CA LEU A 140 13.62 3.19 -6.43
C LEU A 140 14.37 4.11 -7.41
N MET A 141 13.67 4.89 -8.18
CA MET A 141 14.27 5.81 -9.17
C MET A 141 14.73 7.11 -8.55
#